data_0c16f7dfc311a5008f0a2362fae48cd9
#
_entry.id   0c16f7dfc311a5008f0a2362fae48cd9
#
_cell.length_a   1.000
_cell.length_b   1.000
_cell.length_c   1.000
_cell.angle_alpha   90.00
_cell.angle_beta   90.00
_cell.angle_gamma   90.00
#
_symmetry.space_group_name_H-M   'P 1'
#
loop_
_entity.id
_entity.type
_entity.pdbx_description
1 polymer ?
#
loop_
_entity_poly.entity_id
_entity_poly.type
_entity_poly.pdbx_seq_one_letter_code
_entity_poly.pdbx_strand_id
1 'polypeptide(L)'
;MGLNTWFRKFHENIYIKNDVVEKINLRYRIITNRINKEYWNSDSYTNNSFYTGSYARGTEIKTSDIDVVVVLPQVVKERFDRRCGNIQSQFLSEVKEKLQKSYPSSEISSDGQVIVIQFSDGIKFEVVPAFELTDRLFYYADTNNGGIWKLMSPKLEIDYFNKRHSDYNYTMKKLCRMIRAWKEHNNISISGELIDTMVYNFYKNAMYVEKDPYLYFDYISRDFFKYIEKNAHMQWPVFGSDRLLRVKYPYLFETQSKKALDAAEYAIECGEKYPYSAQKKWREIYGSRFSN
;
A
#
# COMPACT_ATOMS: atom_id res chain seq x y z
N MET A 1 -26.11 8.91 -17.69
CA MET A 1 -25.12 7.88 -17.26
C MET A 1 -25.46 7.50 -15.84
N GLY A 2 -25.67 6.22 -15.54
CA GLY A 2 -26.02 5.75 -14.19
C GLY A 2 -24.84 5.72 -13.23
N LEU A 3 -25.10 5.61 -11.92
CA LEU A 3 -24.14 5.50 -10.82
C LEU A 3 -23.02 4.48 -11.09
N ASN A 4 -23.38 3.33 -11.65
CA ASN A 4 -22.47 2.25 -12.02
C ASN A 4 -21.36 2.74 -12.99
N THR A 5 -21.71 3.58 -14.00
CA THR A 5 -20.74 4.13 -14.96
C THR A 5 -19.77 5.10 -14.30
N TRP A 6 -20.22 5.88 -13.32
CA TRP A 6 -19.37 6.85 -12.62
C TRP A 6 -18.27 6.15 -11.81
N PHE A 7 -18.61 5.11 -11.05
CA PHE A 7 -17.64 4.35 -10.27
C PHE A 7 -16.68 3.53 -11.15
N ARG A 8 -17.13 3.02 -12.32
CA ARG A 8 -16.23 2.36 -13.29
C ARG A 8 -15.18 3.36 -13.80
N LYS A 9 -15.61 4.52 -14.27
CA LYS A 9 -14.71 5.57 -14.76
C LYS A 9 -13.76 6.07 -13.66
N PHE A 10 -14.28 6.23 -12.45
CA PHE A 10 -13.45 6.59 -11.29
C PHE A 10 -12.35 5.57 -11.06
N HIS A 11 -12.63 4.28 -11.07
CA HIS A 11 -11.61 3.24 -10.95
C HIS A 11 -10.57 3.33 -12.06
N GLU A 12 -10.97 3.49 -13.32
CA GLU A 12 -10.05 3.67 -14.44
C GLU A 12 -9.11 4.86 -14.23
N ASN A 13 -9.60 5.94 -13.64
CA ASN A 13 -8.82 7.15 -13.37
C ASN A 13 -7.78 6.99 -12.25
N ILE A 14 -7.96 6.04 -11.34
CA ILE A 14 -7.06 5.80 -10.20
C ILE A 14 -6.11 4.62 -10.40
N TYR A 15 -6.35 3.73 -11.36
CA TYR A 15 -5.45 2.63 -11.69
C TYR A 15 -4.12 3.10 -12.27
N ILE A 16 -3.07 2.33 -12.03
CA ILE A 16 -1.78 2.50 -12.71
C ILE A 16 -1.95 2.07 -14.17
N LYS A 17 -1.49 2.89 -15.11
CA LYS A 17 -1.53 2.59 -16.54
C LYS A 17 -0.48 1.54 -16.92
N ASN A 18 -0.73 0.79 -17.98
CA ASN A 18 0.15 -0.31 -18.43
C ASN A 18 1.58 0.15 -18.75
N ASP A 19 1.76 1.31 -19.37
CA ASP A 19 3.08 1.89 -19.66
C ASP A 19 3.89 2.18 -18.39
N VAL A 20 3.22 2.56 -17.29
CA VAL A 20 3.85 2.75 -15.98
C VAL A 20 4.18 1.40 -15.34
N VAL A 21 3.30 0.40 -15.46
CA VAL A 21 3.54 -0.97 -14.99
C VAL A 21 4.78 -1.58 -15.66
N GLU A 22 4.96 -1.36 -16.97
CA GLU A 22 6.16 -1.83 -17.70
C GLU A 22 7.44 -1.18 -17.15
N LYS A 23 7.44 0.12 -16.88
CA LYS A 23 8.57 0.83 -16.24
C LYS A 23 8.87 0.30 -14.85
N ILE A 24 7.83 0.05 -14.04
CA ILE A 24 7.98 -0.54 -12.70
C ILE A 24 8.65 -1.91 -12.81
N ASN A 25 8.15 -2.77 -13.69
CA ASN A 25 8.70 -4.12 -13.87
C ASN A 25 10.16 -4.10 -14.36
N LEU A 26 10.51 -3.21 -15.27
CA LEU A 26 11.89 -3.05 -15.72
C LEU A 26 12.82 -2.65 -14.56
N ARG A 27 12.42 -1.65 -13.77
CA ARG A 27 13.22 -1.17 -12.64
C ARG A 27 13.34 -2.22 -11.54
N TYR A 28 12.25 -2.91 -11.22
CA TYR A 28 12.27 -4.03 -10.28
C TYR A 28 13.32 -5.09 -10.71
N ARG A 29 13.32 -5.48 -11.98
CA ARG A 29 14.29 -6.45 -12.51
C ARG A 29 15.73 -5.97 -12.40
N ILE A 30 16.00 -4.69 -12.66
CA ILE A 30 17.35 -4.10 -12.54
C ILE A 30 17.78 -4.08 -11.05
N ILE A 31 16.90 -3.69 -10.13
CA ILE A 31 17.15 -3.73 -8.67
C ILE A 31 17.49 -5.15 -8.25
N THR A 32 16.65 -6.12 -8.63
CA THR A 32 16.83 -7.54 -8.32
C THR A 32 18.14 -8.09 -8.85
N ASN A 33 18.46 -7.82 -10.11
CA ASN A 33 19.71 -8.26 -10.73
C ASN A 33 20.94 -7.69 -10.01
N ARG A 34 20.91 -6.40 -9.63
CA ARG A 34 22.00 -5.79 -8.87
C ARG A 34 22.26 -6.52 -7.56
N ILE A 35 21.21 -6.80 -6.80
CA ILE A 35 21.32 -7.54 -5.52
C ILE A 35 21.84 -8.96 -5.75
N ASN A 36 21.35 -9.65 -6.76
CA ASN A 36 21.81 -10.99 -7.09
C ASN A 36 23.28 -11.02 -7.48
N LYS A 37 23.76 -10.08 -8.28
CA LYS A 37 25.18 -9.96 -8.64
C LYS A 37 26.09 -9.66 -7.45
N GLU A 38 25.67 -8.75 -6.58
CA GLU A 38 26.50 -8.30 -5.46
C GLU A 38 26.56 -9.29 -4.27
N TYR A 39 25.50 -10.10 -4.05
CA TYR A 39 25.36 -10.91 -2.84
C TYR A 39 25.19 -12.42 -3.10
N TRP A 40 24.68 -12.81 -4.27
CA TRP A 40 24.38 -14.21 -4.57
C TRP A 40 25.26 -14.80 -5.68
N ASN A 41 26.19 -14.02 -6.24
CA ASN A 41 26.99 -14.41 -7.40
C ASN A 41 26.11 -14.98 -8.55
N SER A 42 24.99 -14.33 -8.81
CA SER A 42 23.95 -14.76 -9.77
C SER A 42 23.51 -13.61 -10.66
N ASP A 43 23.23 -13.90 -11.93
CA ASP A 43 22.73 -12.93 -12.91
C ASP A 43 21.18 -12.96 -13.04
N SER A 44 20.48 -13.45 -12.04
CA SER A 44 19.03 -13.55 -12.04
C SER A 44 18.38 -12.17 -11.92
N TYR A 45 17.29 -11.96 -12.68
CA TYR A 45 16.43 -10.77 -12.65
C TYR A 45 15.15 -10.97 -11.84
N THR A 46 14.97 -12.14 -11.23
CA THR A 46 13.71 -12.53 -10.57
C THR A 46 13.89 -13.20 -9.21
N ASN A 47 15.04 -13.86 -8.96
CA ASN A 47 15.26 -14.56 -7.70
C ASN A 47 15.62 -13.60 -6.58
N ASN A 48 15.38 -14.02 -5.32
CA ASN A 48 15.75 -13.30 -4.10
C ASN A 48 15.14 -11.91 -3.97
N SER A 49 13.99 -11.69 -4.59
CA SER A 49 13.18 -10.47 -4.39
C SER A 49 11.70 -10.74 -4.64
N PHE A 50 10.85 -9.87 -4.09
CA PHE A 50 9.41 -9.88 -4.36
C PHE A 50 8.81 -8.53 -4.01
N TYR A 51 7.70 -8.19 -4.67
CA TYR A 51 6.90 -7.03 -4.31
C TYR A 51 6.22 -7.24 -2.95
N THR A 52 6.06 -6.17 -2.20
CA THR A 52 5.29 -6.14 -0.96
C THR A 52 4.37 -4.92 -0.94
N GLY A 53 3.83 -4.56 0.23
CA GLY A 53 3.01 -3.37 0.38
C GLY A 53 1.74 -3.38 -0.49
N SER A 54 1.31 -2.20 -0.88
CA SER A 54 0.08 -2.00 -1.65
C SER A 54 0.17 -2.58 -3.05
N TYR A 55 1.34 -2.49 -3.70
CA TYR A 55 1.54 -3.00 -5.06
C TYR A 55 1.37 -4.53 -5.12
N ALA A 56 1.96 -5.26 -4.17
CA ALA A 56 1.80 -6.72 -4.09
C ALA A 56 0.36 -7.14 -3.76
N ARG A 57 -0.35 -6.37 -2.93
CA ARG A 57 -1.75 -6.64 -2.60
C ARG A 57 -2.71 -6.20 -3.70
N GLY A 58 -2.26 -5.44 -4.70
CA GLY A 58 -3.10 -4.88 -5.75
C GLY A 58 -4.08 -3.85 -5.20
N THR A 59 -3.65 -3.05 -4.21
CA THR A 59 -4.45 -1.97 -3.59
C THR A 59 -3.88 -0.58 -3.86
N GLU A 60 -2.81 -0.50 -4.63
CA GLU A 60 -2.11 0.71 -5.07
C GLU A 60 -2.97 1.60 -5.96
N ILE A 61 -2.64 2.88 -5.99
CA ILE A 61 -3.08 3.83 -7.01
C ILE A 61 -1.85 4.46 -7.67
N LYS A 62 -2.05 5.21 -8.74
CA LYS A 62 -0.95 5.76 -9.58
C LYS A 62 0.11 6.60 -8.84
N THR A 63 -0.19 7.04 -7.63
CA THR A 63 0.68 7.83 -6.75
C THR A 63 1.30 7.01 -5.62
N SER A 64 1.04 5.70 -5.57
CA SER A 64 1.62 4.83 -4.55
C SER A 64 3.09 4.54 -4.80
N ASP A 65 3.85 4.43 -3.72
CA ASP A 65 5.22 3.91 -3.75
C ASP A 65 5.24 2.42 -4.09
N ILE A 66 6.35 1.94 -4.64
CA ILE A 66 6.54 0.54 -5.00
C ILE A 66 7.46 -0.11 -3.96
N ASP A 67 6.85 -0.92 -3.10
CA ASP A 67 7.55 -1.62 -2.03
C ASP A 67 8.15 -2.94 -2.55
N VAL A 68 9.44 -3.15 -2.33
CA VAL A 68 10.17 -4.36 -2.76
C VAL A 68 11.01 -4.90 -1.62
N VAL A 69 10.85 -6.16 -1.30
CA VAL A 69 11.80 -6.89 -0.46
C VAL A 69 12.89 -7.49 -1.33
N VAL A 70 14.15 -7.27 -0.96
CA VAL A 70 15.31 -7.95 -1.54
C VAL A 70 15.95 -8.82 -0.46
N VAL A 71 16.09 -10.11 -0.76
CA VAL A 71 16.59 -11.11 0.19
C VAL A 71 18.09 -11.26 0.01
N LEU A 72 18.83 -11.19 1.12
CA LEU A 72 20.28 -11.36 1.16
C LEU A 72 20.65 -12.68 1.88
N PRO A 73 21.83 -13.28 1.56
CA PRO A 73 22.31 -14.48 2.24
C PRO A 73 22.56 -14.26 3.73
N GLN A 74 22.30 -15.25 4.57
CA GLN A 74 22.51 -15.17 6.02
C GLN A 74 23.96 -14.81 6.40
N VAL A 75 24.95 -15.24 5.62
CA VAL A 75 26.35 -14.89 5.85
C VAL A 75 26.60 -13.37 5.84
N VAL A 76 25.78 -12.60 5.13
CA VAL A 76 25.85 -11.14 5.15
C VAL A 76 25.39 -10.61 6.50
N LYS A 77 24.28 -11.14 7.06
CA LYS A 77 23.82 -10.77 8.40
C LYS A 77 24.88 -11.06 9.47
N GLU A 78 25.43 -12.28 9.45
CA GLU A 78 26.48 -12.71 10.39
C GLU A 78 27.71 -11.78 10.31
N ARG A 79 28.07 -11.31 9.12
CA ARG A 79 29.17 -10.36 8.91
C ARG A 79 28.89 -9.02 9.58
N PHE A 80 27.65 -8.52 9.51
CA PHE A 80 27.24 -7.27 10.17
C PHE A 80 27.10 -7.46 11.68
N ASP A 81 26.58 -8.59 12.16
CA ASP A 81 26.42 -8.88 13.59
C ASP A 81 27.74 -8.89 14.37
N ARG A 82 28.88 -9.06 13.68
CA ARG A 82 30.24 -8.99 14.25
C ARG A 82 30.81 -7.57 14.31
N ARG A 83 30.09 -6.54 13.79
CA ARG A 83 30.55 -5.16 13.78
C ARG A 83 30.07 -4.42 15.03
N CYS A 84 30.66 -3.26 15.29
CA CYS A 84 30.25 -2.36 16.37
C CYS A 84 29.42 -1.19 15.85
N GLY A 85 28.70 -0.52 16.76
CA GLY A 85 27.85 0.64 16.45
C GLY A 85 26.50 0.27 15.87
N ASN A 86 25.87 1.20 15.14
CA ASN A 86 24.60 0.95 14.47
C ASN A 86 24.82 0.11 13.21
N ILE A 87 24.86 -1.22 13.38
CA ILE A 87 25.14 -2.18 12.32
C ILE A 87 24.03 -2.19 11.26
N GLN A 88 22.79 -1.85 11.63
CA GLN A 88 21.66 -1.73 10.74
C GLN A 88 21.83 -0.56 9.76
N SER A 89 22.32 0.58 10.26
CA SER A 89 22.65 1.74 9.42
C SER A 89 23.79 1.43 8.46
N GLN A 90 24.84 0.75 8.93
CA GLN A 90 25.96 0.32 8.08
C GLN A 90 25.48 -0.65 6.98
N PHE A 91 24.57 -1.57 7.32
CA PHE A 91 23.99 -2.53 6.39
C PHE A 91 23.17 -1.81 5.29
N LEU A 92 22.24 -0.93 5.67
CA LEU A 92 21.47 -0.15 4.69
C LEU A 92 22.36 0.72 3.80
N SER A 93 23.42 1.31 4.37
CA SER A 93 24.40 2.11 3.61
C SER A 93 25.13 1.27 2.56
N GLU A 94 25.60 0.07 2.92
CA GLU A 94 26.26 -0.83 1.98
C GLU A 94 25.33 -1.22 0.84
N VAL A 95 24.09 -1.62 1.14
CA VAL A 95 23.10 -2.01 0.09
C VAL A 95 22.76 -0.83 -0.80
N LYS A 96 22.60 0.38 -0.23
CA LYS A 96 22.38 1.62 -0.96
C LYS A 96 23.50 1.87 -1.98
N GLU A 97 24.76 1.79 -1.55
CA GLU A 97 25.94 1.96 -2.44
C GLU A 97 25.93 0.96 -3.59
N LYS A 98 25.52 -0.29 -3.35
CA LYS A 98 25.39 -1.28 -4.42
C LYS A 98 24.29 -0.89 -5.42
N LEU A 99 23.13 -0.46 -4.95
CA LEU A 99 22.03 -0.01 -5.79
C LEU A 99 22.40 1.23 -6.62
N GLN A 100 23.18 2.16 -6.04
CA GLN A 100 23.67 3.36 -6.71
C GLN A 100 24.45 3.05 -7.99
N LYS A 101 25.14 1.92 -8.08
CA LYS A 101 25.85 1.49 -9.29
C LYS A 101 24.92 1.25 -10.48
N SER A 102 23.66 0.86 -10.25
CA SER A 102 22.68 0.67 -11.30
C SER A 102 21.94 1.97 -11.68
N TYR A 103 21.91 2.92 -10.77
CA TYR A 103 21.18 4.18 -10.93
C TYR A 103 22.03 5.38 -10.50
N PRO A 104 23.16 5.65 -11.19
CA PRO A 104 24.12 6.67 -10.78
C PRO A 104 23.57 8.09 -10.80
N SER A 105 22.53 8.34 -11.63
CA SER A 105 21.87 9.65 -11.75
C SER A 105 20.56 9.78 -10.97
N SER A 106 20.11 8.70 -10.28
CA SER A 106 18.89 8.76 -9.46
C SER A 106 19.21 9.18 -8.03
N GLU A 107 18.28 9.86 -7.40
CA GLU A 107 18.35 10.15 -6.00
C GLU A 107 18.08 8.88 -5.19
N ILE A 108 19.08 8.44 -4.42
CA ILE A 108 18.97 7.27 -3.55
C ILE A 108 19.31 7.69 -2.11
N SER A 109 18.35 7.50 -1.21
CA SER A 109 18.49 7.78 0.22
C SER A 109 18.15 6.55 1.06
N SER A 110 18.50 6.58 2.35
CA SER A 110 18.07 5.59 3.33
C SER A 110 17.18 6.30 4.36
N ASP A 111 16.01 5.70 4.64
CA ASP A 111 15.07 6.22 5.63
C ASP A 111 14.66 5.11 6.59
N GLY A 112 15.26 5.13 7.77
CA GLY A 112 14.93 4.25 8.89
C GLY A 112 15.04 2.75 8.61
N GLN A 113 14.24 2.24 7.69
CA GLN A 113 14.07 0.81 7.42
C GLN A 113 14.22 0.46 5.94
N VAL A 114 14.22 1.45 5.06
CA VAL A 114 14.15 1.27 3.62
C VAL A 114 15.24 2.07 2.89
N ILE A 115 15.56 1.63 1.69
CA ILE A 115 16.32 2.40 0.73
C ILE A 115 15.34 2.95 -0.30
N VAL A 116 15.26 4.26 -0.39
CA VAL A 116 14.36 4.97 -1.31
C VAL A 116 15.10 5.27 -2.60
N ILE A 117 14.52 4.90 -3.74
CA ILE A 117 15.00 5.26 -5.07
C ILE A 117 13.93 6.12 -5.73
N GLN A 118 14.23 7.40 -5.91
CA GLN A 118 13.35 8.36 -6.57
C GLN A 118 13.74 8.52 -8.04
N PHE A 119 12.81 8.25 -8.95
CA PHE A 119 13.00 8.44 -10.37
C PHE A 119 12.41 9.76 -10.86
N SER A 120 13.01 10.32 -11.91
CA SER A 120 12.63 11.62 -12.49
C SER A 120 11.21 11.67 -13.06
N ASP A 121 10.60 10.52 -13.36
CA ASP A 121 9.21 10.41 -13.82
C ASP A 121 8.20 10.27 -12.69
N GLY A 122 8.63 10.46 -11.43
CA GLY A 122 7.79 10.44 -10.24
C GLY A 122 7.58 9.06 -9.62
N ILE A 123 8.03 7.97 -10.26
CA ILE A 123 7.95 6.62 -9.67
C ILE A 123 8.97 6.53 -8.54
N LYS A 124 8.54 6.07 -7.36
CA LYS A 124 9.37 5.85 -6.19
C LYS A 124 9.38 4.37 -5.80
N PHE A 125 10.57 3.82 -5.56
CA PHE A 125 10.75 2.50 -4.97
C PHE A 125 11.21 2.61 -3.53
N GLU A 126 10.63 1.80 -2.68
CA GLU A 126 11.08 1.55 -1.30
C GLU A 126 11.61 0.12 -1.24
N VAL A 127 12.93 0.00 -1.18
CA VAL A 127 13.60 -1.30 -1.15
C VAL A 127 13.94 -1.66 0.28
N VAL A 128 13.42 -2.79 0.76
CA VAL A 128 13.66 -3.36 2.09
C VAL A 128 14.66 -4.51 1.97
N PRO A 129 15.93 -4.33 2.31
CA PRO A 129 16.87 -5.46 2.41
C PRO A 129 16.52 -6.32 3.61
N ALA A 130 16.44 -7.64 3.39
CA ALA A 130 15.97 -8.57 4.41
C ALA A 130 16.71 -9.92 4.36
N PHE A 131 16.60 -10.68 5.43
CA PHE A 131 17.14 -12.03 5.58
C PHE A 131 15.99 -12.99 5.83
N GLU A 132 15.80 -13.98 4.95
CA GLU A 132 14.73 -14.97 5.10
C GLU A 132 15.07 -15.96 6.21
N LEU A 133 14.11 -16.20 7.09
CA LEU A 133 14.13 -17.24 8.09
C LEU A 133 13.29 -18.45 7.62
N THR A 134 13.33 -19.55 8.36
CA THR A 134 12.31 -20.60 8.24
C THR A 134 10.92 -20.01 8.50
N ASP A 135 9.88 -20.53 7.85
CA ASP A 135 8.46 -20.15 8.05
C ASP A 135 8.01 -18.81 7.44
N ARG A 136 8.66 -18.34 6.37
CA ARG A 136 8.28 -17.10 5.66
C ARG A 136 8.36 -15.82 6.51
N LEU A 137 9.17 -15.86 7.57
CA LEU A 137 9.55 -14.70 8.34
C LEU A 137 10.85 -14.11 7.81
N PHE A 138 10.98 -12.80 7.92
CA PHE A 138 12.15 -12.08 7.47
C PHE A 138 12.64 -11.14 8.57
N TYR A 139 13.98 -11.11 8.78
CA TYR A 139 14.61 -10.02 9.50
C TYR A 139 14.85 -8.85 8.54
N TYR A 140 14.53 -7.64 8.97
CA TYR A 140 14.90 -6.40 8.28
C TYR A 140 15.53 -5.42 9.27
N ALA A 141 16.31 -4.47 8.75
CA ALA A 141 16.99 -3.46 9.54
C ALA A 141 16.05 -2.32 9.93
N ASP A 142 16.05 -1.93 11.20
CA ASP A 142 15.53 -0.65 11.66
C ASP A 142 16.69 0.13 12.30
N THR A 143 17.04 1.28 11.72
CA THR A 143 18.18 2.07 12.15
C THR A 143 17.87 3.02 13.32
N ASN A 144 16.62 3.13 13.72
CA ASN A 144 16.20 4.00 14.81
C ASN A 144 16.71 3.49 16.17
N ASN A 145 16.85 4.40 17.13
CA ASN A 145 17.21 4.09 18.51
C ASN A 145 18.46 3.21 18.69
N GLY A 146 19.47 3.43 17.84
CA GLY A 146 20.73 2.68 17.91
C GLY A 146 20.78 1.43 17.03
N GLY A 147 19.68 1.08 16.37
CA GLY A 147 19.56 -0.01 15.42
C GLY A 147 19.09 -1.34 16.04
N ILE A 148 18.20 -2.02 15.33
CA ILE A 148 17.66 -3.34 15.70
C ILE A 148 17.26 -4.14 14.46
N TRP A 149 17.37 -5.47 14.52
CA TRP A 149 16.71 -6.35 13.57
C TRP A 149 15.27 -6.58 13.99
N LYS A 150 14.32 -6.26 13.11
CA LYS A 150 12.88 -6.50 13.31
C LYS A 150 12.40 -7.65 12.45
N LEU A 151 11.28 -8.25 12.84
CA LEU A 151 10.61 -9.33 12.09
C LEU A 151 9.44 -8.77 11.26
N MET A 152 9.26 -9.35 10.09
CA MET A 152 8.08 -9.12 9.23
C MET A 152 7.66 -10.41 8.52
N SER A 153 6.38 -10.51 8.15
CA SER A 153 5.79 -11.66 7.45
C SER A 153 4.99 -11.24 6.20
N PRO A 154 5.57 -10.48 5.26
CA PRO A 154 4.83 -9.86 4.18
C PRO A 154 4.12 -10.86 3.25
N LYS A 155 4.70 -12.04 3.03
CA LYS A 155 4.08 -13.10 2.22
C LYS A 155 2.78 -13.61 2.87
N LEU A 156 2.76 -13.79 4.20
CA LEU A 156 1.56 -14.19 4.94
C LEU A 156 0.49 -13.11 4.89
N GLU A 157 0.85 -11.86 5.08
CA GLU A 157 -0.10 -10.73 4.99
C GLU A 157 -0.75 -10.65 3.60
N ILE A 158 0.02 -10.84 2.52
CA ILE A 158 -0.50 -10.88 1.15
C ILE A 158 -1.47 -12.04 0.96
N ASP A 159 -1.13 -13.23 1.44
CA ASP A 159 -1.96 -14.44 1.31
C ASP A 159 -3.30 -14.26 2.05
N TYR A 160 -3.29 -13.78 3.30
CA TYR A 160 -4.50 -13.52 4.08
C TYR A 160 -5.40 -12.47 3.41
N PHE A 161 -4.80 -11.39 2.90
CA PHE A 161 -5.53 -10.35 2.19
C PHE A 161 -6.18 -10.86 0.90
N ASN A 162 -5.42 -11.60 0.10
CA ASN A 162 -5.91 -12.14 -1.18
C ASN A 162 -7.00 -13.19 -0.97
N LYS A 163 -6.89 -14.06 0.03
CA LYS A 163 -7.93 -15.02 0.39
C LYS A 163 -9.24 -14.30 0.69
N ARG A 164 -9.23 -13.30 1.56
CA ARG A 164 -10.44 -12.54 1.86
C ARG A 164 -10.98 -11.78 0.66
N HIS A 165 -10.11 -11.24 -0.17
CA HIS A 165 -10.53 -10.55 -1.39
C HIS A 165 -11.31 -11.47 -2.33
N SER A 166 -10.92 -12.74 -2.48
CA SER A 166 -11.67 -13.73 -3.28
C SER A 166 -13.02 -14.09 -2.65
N ASP A 167 -13.09 -14.19 -1.31
CA ASP A 167 -14.32 -14.53 -0.59
C ASP A 167 -15.41 -13.45 -0.77
N TYR A 168 -15.02 -12.19 -1.05
CA TYR A 168 -15.92 -11.06 -1.25
C TYR A 168 -15.95 -10.53 -2.69
N ASN A 169 -15.98 -11.44 -3.63
CA ASN A 169 -16.22 -11.17 -5.04
C ASN A 169 -15.36 -10.06 -5.65
N TYR A 170 -14.09 -10.03 -5.22
CA TYR A 170 -13.07 -9.09 -5.72
C TYR A 170 -13.37 -7.60 -5.52
N THR A 171 -14.16 -7.24 -4.50
CA THR A 171 -14.51 -5.83 -4.19
C THR A 171 -13.50 -5.12 -3.31
N MET A 172 -12.83 -5.83 -2.39
CA MET A 172 -11.95 -5.23 -1.37
C MET A 172 -10.84 -4.35 -1.95
N LYS A 173 -10.09 -4.84 -2.94
CA LYS A 173 -9.00 -4.08 -3.57
C LYS A 173 -9.49 -2.79 -4.21
N LYS A 174 -10.68 -2.82 -4.80
CA LYS A 174 -11.31 -1.64 -5.39
C LYS A 174 -11.63 -0.59 -4.32
N LEU A 175 -12.22 -1.00 -3.20
CA LEU A 175 -12.48 -0.10 -2.07
C LEU A 175 -11.18 0.48 -1.49
N CYS A 176 -10.14 -0.34 -1.31
CA CYS A 176 -8.83 0.17 -0.85
C CYS A 176 -8.29 1.30 -1.75
N ARG A 177 -8.39 1.15 -3.08
CA ARG A 177 -7.99 2.20 -4.02
C ARG A 177 -8.85 3.45 -3.91
N MET A 178 -10.17 3.30 -3.76
CA MET A 178 -11.08 4.43 -3.54
C MET A 178 -10.70 5.21 -2.28
N ILE A 179 -10.42 4.50 -1.17
CA ILE A 179 -10.07 5.13 0.11
C ILE A 179 -8.69 5.80 0.04
N ARG A 180 -7.74 5.27 -0.73
CA ARG A 180 -6.48 5.98 -1.01
C ARG A 180 -6.72 7.29 -1.77
N ALA A 181 -7.63 7.31 -2.74
CA ALA A 181 -8.00 8.53 -3.44
C ALA A 181 -8.67 9.56 -2.50
N TRP A 182 -9.55 9.11 -1.60
CA TRP A 182 -10.12 9.94 -0.53
C TRP A 182 -9.04 10.51 0.40
N LYS A 183 -8.13 9.65 0.87
CA LYS A 183 -6.99 10.05 1.72
C LYS A 183 -6.18 11.17 1.07
N GLU A 184 -5.79 11.00 -0.19
CA GLU A 184 -4.95 11.99 -0.89
C GLU A 184 -5.70 13.29 -1.14
N HIS A 185 -6.95 13.23 -1.62
CA HIS A 185 -7.73 14.42 -1.91
C HIS A 185 -7.98 15.28 -0.66
N ASN A 186 -8.22 14.63 0.47
CA ASN A 186 -8.58 15.31 1.72
C ASN A 186 -7.39 15.44 2.71
N ASN A 187 -6.16 15.11 2.29
CA ASN A 187 -4.95 15.17 3.13
C ASN A 187 -5.11 14.41 4.46
N ILE A 188 -5.68 13.19 4.40
CA ILE A 188 -5.91 12.37 5.60
C ILE A 188 -4.61 11.74 6.07
N SER A 189 -4.24 11.95 7.32
CA SER A 189 -2.98 11.47 7.91
C SER A 189 -3.08 10.02 8.41
N ILE A 190 -3.20 9.05 7.47
CA ILE A 190 -3.18 7.61 7.74
C ILE A 190 -2.26 6.89 6.75
N SER A 191 -1.70 5.75 7.13
CA SER A 191 -0.86 4.93 6.23
C SER A 191 -1.70 4.13 5.24
N GLY A 192 -1.10 3.73 4.11
CA GLY A 192 -1.73 2.81 3.16
C GLY A 192 -2.03 1.44 3.77
N GLU A 193 -1.15 0.96 4.66
CA GLU A 193 -1.37 -0.29 5.39
C GLU A 193 -2.59 -0.21 6.32
N LEU A 194 -2.79 0.93 7.00
CA LEU A 194 -3.96 1.14 7.84
C LEU A 194 -5.26 1.14 7.02
N ILE A 195 -5.25 1.73 5.81
CA ILE A 195 -6.39 1.66 4.89
C ILE A 195 -6.72 0.21 4.56
N ASP A 196 -5.74 -0.59 4.12
CA ASP A 196 -5.94 -1.99 3.77
C ASP A 196 -6.46 -2.80 4.97
N THR A 197 -5.94 -2.51 6.16
CA THR A 197 -6.37 -3.13 7.42
C THR A 197 -7.82 -2.76 7.79
N MET A 198 -8.21 -1.50 7.66
CA MET A 198 -9.58 -1.05 7.90
C MET A 198 -10.56 -1.72 6.93
N VAL A 199 -10.24 -1.74 5.63
CA VAL A 199 -11.06 -2.41 4.63
C VAL A 199 -11.16 -3.91 4.88
N TYR A 200 -10.04 -4.57 5.20
CA TYR A 200 -10.03 -5.99 5.55
C TYR A 200 -10.94 -6.30 6.75
N ASN A 201 -10.90 -5.47 7.79
CA ASN A 201 -11.75 -5.66 8.97
C ASN A 201 -13.22 -5.30 8.70
N PHE A 202 -13.52 -4.30 7.88
CA PHE A 202 -14.86 -3.97 7.42
C PHE A 202 -15.54 -5.17 6.75
N TYR A 203 -14.83 -5.84 5.85
CA TYR A 203 -15.36 -7.01 5.14
C TYR A 203 -15.52 -8.27 6.01
N LYS A 204 -15.06 -8.30 7.25
CA LYS A 204 -15.40 -9.41 8.16
C LYS A 204 -16.91 -9.57 8.40
N ASN A 205 -17.65 -8.45 8.36
CA ASN A 205 -19.07 -8.39 8.67
C ASN A 205 -19.90 -7.79 7.52
N ALA A 206 -19.31 -7.56 6.35
CA ALA A 206 -20.01 -6.96 5.23
C ALA A 206 -20.87 -7.99 4.48
N MET A 207 -22.09 -7.59 4.10
CA MET A 207 -23.03 -8.44 3.38
C MET A 207 -22.99 -8.25 1.84
N TYR A 208 -21.96 -7.56 1.32
CA TYR A 208 -21.85 -7.24 -0.10
C TYR A 208 -21.12 -8.35 -0.87
N VAL A 209 -21.88 -9.34 -1.34
CA VAL A 209 -21.38 -10.48 -2.16
C VAL A 209 -22.04 -10.49 -3.54
N GLU A 210 -22.25 -9.33 -4.13
CA GLU A 210 -22.97 -9.19 -5.40
C GLU A 210 -22.09 -9.45 -6.64
N LYS A 211 -22.70 -9.92 -7.73
CA LYS A 211 -21.99 -10.27 -8.98
C LYS A 211 -21.38 -9.05 -9.68
N ASP A 212 -22.03 -7.88 -9.64
CA ASP A 212 -21.48 -6.62 -10.16
C ASP A 212 -21.32 -5.59 -9.03
N PRO A 213 -20.13 -5.46 -8.46
CA PRO A 213 -19.89 -4.54 -7.33
C PRO A 213 -20.10 -3.07 -7.70
N TYR A 214 -20.06 -2.70 -8.98
CA TYR A 214 -20.24 -1.32 -9.41
C TYR A 214 -21.66 -0.78 -9.20
N LEU A 215 -22.63 -1.68 -9.01
CA LEU A 215 -23.99 -1.30 -8.65
C LEU A 215 -24.11 -0.82 -7.20
N TYR A 216 -23.12 -1.09 -6.35
CA TYR A 216 -23.21 -0.90 -4.90
C TYR A 216 -22.07 -0.12 -4.29
N PHE A 217 -21.13 0.43 -5.09
CA PHE A 217 -19.99 1.17 -4.52
C PHE A 217 -20.40 2.48 -3.84
N ASP A 218 -21.54 3.04 -4.14
CA ASP A 218 -22.15 4.14 -3.41
C ASP A 218 -22.52 3.71 -1.98
N TYR A 219 -23.26 2.62 -1.82
CA TYR A 219 -23.63 2.06 -0.52
C TYR A 219 -22.41 1.51 0.22
N ILE A 220 -21.50 0.81 -0.46
CA ILE A 220 -20.25 0.33 0.14
C ILE A 220 -19.42 1.48 0.68
N SER A 221 -19.31 2.59 -0.06
CA SER A 221 -18.60 3.81 0.39
C SER A 221 -19.24 4.40 1.63
N ARG A 222 -20.56 4.62 1.62
CA ARG A 222 -21.32 5.11 2.77
C ARG A 222 -21.10 4.25 4.00
N ASP A 223 -21.27 2.94 3.87
CA ASP A 223 -21.20 2.02 5.00
C ASP A 223 -19.77 1.87 5.52
N PHE A 224 -18.78 1.95 4.64
CA PHE A 224 -17.38 2.00 5.04
C PHE A 224 -17.06 3.28 5.82
N PHE A 225 -17.48 4.46 5.35
CA PHE A 225 -17.28 5.72 6.08
C PHE A 225 -17.96 5.71 7.44
N LYS A 226 -19.18 5.18 7.51
CA LYS A 226 -19.89 4.97 8.78
C LYS A 226 -19.15 4.02 9.72
N TYR A 227 -18.54 2.96 9.17
CA TYR A 227 -17.76 2.00 9.94
C TYR A 227 -16.49 2.63 10.52
N ILE A 228 -15.70 3.36 9.71
CA ILE A 228 -14.44 3.97 10.19
C ILE A 228 -14.68 5.18 11.09
N GLU A 229 -15.74 5.94 10.91
CA GLU A 229 -16.15 7.03 11.80
C GLU A 229 -16.42 6.48 13.20
N LYS A 230 -17.24 5.46 13.33
CA LYS A 230 -17.57 4.83 14.61
C LYS A 230 -16.38 4.17 15.30
N ASN A 231 -15.37 3.76 14.54
CA ASN A 231 -14.22 3.01 15.03
C ASN A 231 -12.90 3.82 14.95
N ALA A 232 -12.98 5.15 14.85
CA ALA A 232 -11.79 6.02 14.68
C ALA A 232 -10.75 5.86 15.80
N HIS A 233 -11.18 5.53 17.01
CA HIS A 233 -10.36 5.41 18.22
C HIS A 233 -9.87 3.97 18.51
N MET A 234 -10.28 2.98 17.72
CA MET A 234 -9.90 1.60 17.97
C MET A 234 -8.47 1.28 17.52
N GLN A 235 -7.96 0.16 18.06
CA GLN A 235 -6.77 -0.50 17.51
C GLN A 235 -7.21 -1.47 16.42
N TRP A 236 -6.54 -1.37 15.26
CA TRP A 236 -6.87 -2.13 14.08
C TRP A 236 -5.96 -3.35 13.95
N PRO A 237 -6.46 -4.59 14.13
CA PRO A 237 -5.64 -5.79 13.98
C PRO A 237 -5.26 -6.00 12.52
N VAL A 238 -3.95 -6.10 12.27
CA VAL A 238 -3.40 -6.33 10.92
C VAL A 238 -3.67 -7.78 10.50
N PHE A 239 -4.10 -7.96 9.28
CA PHE A 239 -4.35 -9.30 8.72
C PHE A 239 -3.03 -10.10 8.62
N GLY A 240 -3.08 -11.38 9.02
CA GLY A 240 -1.92 -12.28 8.97
C GLY A 240 -0.78 -11.93 9.93
N SER A 241 -1.03 -11.09 10.93
CA SER A 241 -0.03 -10.61 11.89
C SER A 241 -0.68 -10.30 13.23
N ASP A 242 0.10 -10.34 14.31
CA ASP A 242 -0.33 -9.93 15.65
C ASP A 242 -0.21 -8.41 15.89
N ARG A 243 0.18 -7.66 14.85
CA ARG A 243 0.37 -6.22 14.94
C ARG A 243 -0.96 -5.48 15.04
N LEU A 244 -0.94 -4.38 15.80
CA LEU A 244 -2.07 -3.46 15.94
C LEU A 244 -1.68 -2.09 15.40
N LEU A 245 -2.51 -1.53 14.51
CA LEU A 245 -2.35 -0.18 14.00
C LEU A 245 -3.33 0.78 14.68
N ARG A 246 -2.97 2.06 14.71
CA ARG A 246 -3.81 3.14 15.27
C ARG A 246 -3.80 4.35 14.34
N VAL A 247 -4.90 5.06 14.34
CA VAL A 247 -4.96 6.40 13.76
C VAL A 247 -4.17 7.36 14.66
N LYS A 248 -3.26 8.14 14.07
CA LYS A 248 -2.41 9.08 14.83
C LYS A 248 -3.22 10.23 15.46
N TYR A 249 -4.24 10.71 14.74
CA TYR A 249 -5.11 11.83 15.15
C TYR A 249 -6.58 11.40 15.07
N PRO A 250 -7.08 10.60 16.03
CA PRO A 250 -8.38 9.92 15.91
C PRO A 250 -9.57 10.88 15.83
N TYR A 251 -9.59 11.96 16.60
CA TYR A 251 -10.69 12.96 16.56
C TYR A 251 -10.77 13.69 15.22
N LEU A 252 -9.60 14.03 14.64
CA LEU A 252 -9.57 14.63 13.30
C LEU A 252 -10.05 13.63 12.24
N PHE A 253 -9.60 12.38 12.33
CA PHE A 253 -9.98 11.31 11.43
C PHE A 253 -11.49 11.02 11.51
N GLU A 254 -12.07 10.97 12.71
CA GLU A 254 -13.51 10.83 12.94
C GLU A 254 -14.29 11.93 12.25
N THR A 255 -13.89 13.20 12.46
CA THR A 255 -14.51 14.37 11.81
C THR A 255 -14.44 14.28 10.28
N GLN A 256 -13.29 13.87 9.73
CA GLN A 256 -13.10 13.73 8.29
C GLN A 256 -13.91 12.56 7.72
N SER A 257 -14.00 11.46 8.45
CA SER A 257 -14.84 10.29 8.09
C SER A 257 -16.31 10.65 8.10
N LYS A 258 -16.76 11.42 9.10
CA LYS A 258 -18.15 11.93 9.20
C LYS A 258 -18.51 12.82 8.02
N LYS A 259 -17.63 13.76 7.62
CA LYS A 259 -17.84 14.59 6.43
C LYS A 259 -18.00 13.76 5.16
N ALA A 260 -17.19 12.71 5.00
CA ALA A 260 -17.29 11.81 3.86
C ALA A 260 -18.59 10.98 3.91
N LEU A 261 -19.03 10.54 5.09
CA LEU A 261 -20.30 9.86 5.30
C LEU A 261 -21.46 10.75 4.89
N ASP A 262 -21.54 11.99 5.41
CA ASP A 262 -22.63 12.94 5.11
C ASP A 262 -22.71 13.27 3.61
N ALA A 263 -21.55 13.43 2.97
CA ALA A 263 -21.49 13.64 1.52
C ALA A 263 -21.97 12.41 0.73
N ALA A 264 -21.63 11.20 1.17
CA ALA A 264 -22.08 9.96 0.53
C ALA A 264 -23.60 9.75 0.71
N GLU A 265 -24.14 9.98 1.91
CA GLU A 265 -25.58 9.91 2.17
C GLU A 265 -26.35 10.89 1.29
N TYR A 266 -25.91 12.14 1.22
CA TYR A 266 -26.54 13.14 0.34
C TYR A 266 -26.44 12.76 -1.15
N ALA A 267 -25.29 12.22 -1.59
CA ALA A 267 -25.12 11.80 -2.98
C ALA A 267 -26.06 10.63 -3.34
N ILE A 268 -26.28 9.69 -2.42
CA ILE A 268 -27.21 8.57 -2.60
C ILE A 268 -28.67 9.09 -2.62
N GLU A 269 -29.04 10.02 -1.75
CA GLU A 269 -30.36 10.63 -1.72
C GLU A 269 -30.68 11.37 -3.04
N CYS A 270 -29.71 12.11 -3.58
CA CYS A 270 -29.83 12.73 -4.89
C CYS A 270 -30.02 11.72 -6.00
N GLY A 271 -29.25 10.63 -5.96
CA GLY A 271 -29.28 9.52 -6.91
C GLY A 271 -29.27 9.96 -8.37
N GLU A 272 -30.03 9.26 -9.21
CA GLU A 272 -30.16 9.59 -10.63
C GLU A 272 -31.13 10.76 -10.91
N LYS A 273 -31.93 11.14 -9.93
CA LYS A 273 -32.87 12.27 -10.06
C LYS A 273 -32.14 13.62 -10.14
N TYR A 274 -31.05 13.76 -9.38
CA TYR A 274 -30.20 14.96 -9.37
C TYR A 274 -28.73 14.62 -9.62
N PRO A 275 -28.38 14.14 -10.81
CA PRO A 275 -27.07 13.54 -11.08
C PRO A 275 -25.90 14.52 -10.89
N TYR A 276 -26.09 15.78 -11.22
CA TYR A 276 -25.07 16.81 -11.02
C TYR A 276 -24.74 17.02 -9.52
N SER A 277 -25.77 17.09 -8.68
CA SER A 277 -25.62 17.24 -7.22
C SER A 277 -24.95 16.00 -6.61
N ALA A 278 -25.37 14.79 -7.02
CA ALA A 278 -24.76 13.55 -6.60
C ALA A 278 -23.27 13.48 -6.96
N GLN A 279 -22.92 13.75 -8.22
CA GLN A 279 -21.52 13.78 -8.67
C GLN A 279 -20.67 14.81 -7.95
N LYS A 280 -21.22 16.00 -7.67
CA LYS A 280 -20.53 17.03 -6.90
C LYS A 280 -20.14 16.51 -5.52
N LYS A 281 -21.04 15.79 -4.84
CA LYS A 281 -20.77 15.19 -3.53
C LYS A 281 -19.73 14.06 -3.58
N TRP A 282 -19.79 13.20 -4.58
CA TRP A 282 -18.72 12.21 -4.78
C TRP A 282 -17.35 12.84 -5.06
N ARG A 283 -17.31 14.01 -5.73
CA ARG A 283 -16.06 14.77 -5.92
C ARG A 283 -15.56 15.41 -4.63
N GLU A 284 -16.44 15.81 -3.72
CA GLU A 284 -16.03 16.29 -2.38
C GLU A 284 -15.29 15.19 -1.62
N ILE A 285 -15.67 13.91 -1.84
CA ILE A 285 -15.01 12.75 -1.24
C ILE A 285 -13.72 12.38 -1.99
N TYR A 286 -13.80 12.15 -3.31
CA TYR A 286 -12.75 11.49 -4.08
C TYR A 286 -11.92 12.42 -4.99
N GLY A 287 -12.25 13.70 -5.00
CA GLY A 287 -11.57 14.73 -5.80
C GLY A 287 -11.90 14.68 -7.29
N SER A 288 -11.04 15.35 -8.07
CA SER A 288 -11.16 15.42 -9.53
C SER A 288 -11.04 14.09 -10.25
N ARG A 289 -10.52 13.06 -9.57
CA ARG A 289 -10.45 11.69 -10.12
C ARG A 289 -11.83 11.07 -10.30
N PHE A 290 -12.82 11.52 -9.53
CA PHE A 290 -14.23 11.18 -9.73
C PHE A 290 -14.82 12.14 -10.79
N SER A 291 -14.45 11.92 -12.06
CA SER A 291 -14.87 12.75 -13.20
C SER A 291 -16.11 12.20 -13.90
N ASN A 292 -16.78 13.09 -14.65
CA ASN A 292 -17.91 12.74 -15.51
C ASN A 292 -17.53 11.74 -16.60
#